data_f26b3a5cf3ac7e3bb3068e69e7aa77e3
#
_entry.id   f26b3a5cf3ac7e3bb3068e69e7aa77e3
#
_cell.length_a   1.000
_cell.length_b   1.000
_cell.length_c   1.000
_cell.angle_alpha   90.00
_cell.angle_beta   90.00
_cell.angle_gamma   90.00
#
_symmetry.space_group_name_H-M   'P 1'
#
loop_
_entity.id
_entity.type
_entity.pdbx_description
1 polymer ?
#
loop_
_entity_poly.entity_id
_entity_poly.type
_entity_poly.pdbx_seq_one_letter_code
_entity_poly.pdbx_strand_id
1 'polypeptide(L)'
;MCARWLAWIGLVGVLPAPPAHAEADGNVSGNHAYIPEFDAYVKLSDRARVFLLADATRSTPQDTTDGEVGIHLDYTLEPWLRSSLRDADWERERYVWMRVGYRREWNIEGRPAQPAENRIVLELTTRSELPRQVWLVNRLHIDFRDIAGTWSNRYRYRIGIEKAFATAGGTAFVPYARAEFYYDTRYDAWSRQLYQVGVDIDLSKSWRIEPYVGLQKNIQPTPDTVNQLGLVLKYYH
;
A
#
# COMPACT_ATOMS: atom_id res chain seq x y z
N MET A 1 5.20 39.21 -0.23
CA MET A 1 4.27 38.93 0.90
C MET A 1 4.33 37.45 1.17
N CYS A 2 5.05 37.06 2.24
CA CYS A 2 5.25 35.64 2.61
C CYS A 2 4.05 35.16 3.41
N ALA A 3 3.24 34.27 2.84
CA ALA A 3 2.22 33.56 3.57
C ALA A 3 2.86 32.37 4.30
N ARG A 4 2.98 32.49 5.62
CA ARG A 4 3.40 31.43 6.54
C ARG A 4 2.27 30.39 6.60
N TRP A 5 2.49 29.21 6.05
CA TRP A 5 1.60 28.07 6.27
C TRP A 5 1.93 27.40 7.59
N LEU A 6 1.01 27.47 8.51
CA LEU A 6 1.02 26.73 9.77
C LEU A 6 0.94 25.23 9.45
N ALA A 7 2.04 24.54 9.76
CA ALA A 7 2.07 23.09 9.77
C ALA A 7 1.20 22.60 10.94
N TRP A 8 0.11 21.94 10.64
CA TRP A 8 -0.58 21.09 11.59
C TRP A 8 0.25 19.82 11.79
N ILE A 9 1.13 19.86 12.76
CA ILE A 9 1.76 18.65 13.32
C ILE A 9 0.70 18.05 14.24
N GLY A 10 -0.04 17.09 13.70
CA GLY A 10 -0.92 16.25 14.51
C GLY A 10 -0.09 15.51 15.56
N LEU A 11 -0.46 15.69 16.80
CA LEU A 11 0.08 15.04 17.98
C LEU A 11 0.06 13.52 17.78
N VAL A 12 1.19 12.93 17.44
CA VAL A 12 1.38 11.48 17.52
C VAL A 12 1.48 11.17 19.00
N GLY A 13 0.38 10.72 19.58
CA GLY A 13 0.38 10.22 20.94
C GLY A 13 1.42 9.11 21.05
N VAL A 14 2.37 9.27 21.93
CA VAL A 14 3.35 8.24 22.31
C VAL A 14 2.55 7.10 22.93
N LEU A 15 2.32 6.05 22.15
CA LEU A 15 1.76 4.80 22.66
C LEU A 15 2.82 4.17 23.58
N PRO A 16 2.44 3.70 24.78
CA PRO A 16 3.36 3.00 25.65
C PRO A 16 3.86 1.74 24.94
N ALA A 17 5.17 1.53 24.98
CA ALA A 17 5.78 0.31 24.48
C ALA A 17 5.21 -0.88 25.26
N PRO A 18 4.80 -1.97 24.59
CA PRO A 18 4.41 -3.18 25.28
C PRO A 18 5.61 -3.73 26.06
N PRO A 19 5.39 -4.37 27.23
CA PRO A 19 6.47 -4.92 28.02
C PRO A 19 7.21 -6.00 27.23
N ALA A 20 8.53 -5.86 27.17
CA ALA A 20 9.41 -6.87 26.59
C ALA A 20 9.50 -8.07 27.53
N HIS A 21 8.71 -9.10 27.27
CA HIS A 21 8.93 -10.44 27.81
C HIS A 21 8.43 -11.47 26.80
N ALA A 22 9.35 -11.94 25.99
CA ALA A 22 9.34 -13.31 25.47
C ALA A 22 10.78 -13.61 25.05
N GLU A 23 11.46 -14.41 25.85
CA GLU A 23 12.64 -15.12 25.42
C GLU A 23 12.24 -15.97 24.20
N ALA A 24 12.76 -15.62 23.05
CA ALA A 24 12.58 -16.41 21.83
C ALA A 24 13.55 -17.57 21.90
N ASP A 25 13.04 -18.71 22.27
CA ASP A 25 13.72 -19.98 22.02
C ASP A 25 13.84 -20.17 20.49
N GLY A 26 15.09 -20.36 20.04
CA GLY A 26 15.44 -20.33 18.64
C GLY A 26 14.84 -21.47 17.84
N ASN A 27 13.82 -21.18 17.10
CA ASN A 27 13.54 -21.84 15.82
C ASN A 27 12.74 -20.86 14.95
N VAL A 28 13.45 -19.96 14.30
CA VAL A 28 12.85 -19.04 13.30
C VAL A 28 12.59 -19.89 12.05
N SER A 29 11.54 -20.68 12.05
CA SER A 29 10.94 -21.12 10.80
C SER A 29 10.27 -19.88 10.21
N GLY A 30 11.05 -19.10 9.45
CA GLY A 30 10.57 -17.84 8.90
C GLY A 30 9.43 -18.10 7.93
N ASN A 31 8.25 -17.61 8.25
CA ASN A 31 7.15 -17.52 7.29
C ASN A 31 7.58 -16.58 6.16
N HIS A 32 7.38 -17.01 4.93
CA HIS A 32 7.68 -16.22 3.74
C HIS A 32 6.43 -16.08 2.88
N ALA A 33 6.28 -14.92 2.27
CA ALA A 33 5.25 -14.66 1.26
C ALA A 33 5.89 -14.15 -0.02
N TYR A 34 5.51 -14.73 -1.15
CA TYR A 34 5.90 -14.30 -2.49
C TYR A 34 4.67 -13.68 -3.15
N ILE A 35 4.81 -12.43 -3.62
CA ILE A 35 3.67 -11.61 -4.06
C ILE A 35 3.94 -11.06 -5.45
N PRO A 36 3.69 -11.82 -6.53
CA PRO A 36 3.56 -11.25 -7.87
C PRO A 36 2.26 -10.47 -7.97
N GLU A 37 2.35 -9.23 -8.47
CA GLU A 37 1.21 -8.32 -8.63
C GLU A 37 1.27 -7.68 -10.01
N PHE A 38 0.12 -7.51 -10.64
CA PHE A 38 -0.06 -6.78 -11.88
C PHE A 38 -1.04 -5.64 -11.68
N ASP A 39 -0.57 -4.43 -11.98
CA ASP A 39 -1.34 -3.19 -11.90
C ASP A 39 -1.53 -2.61 -13.29
N ALA A 40 -2.76 -2.29 -13.67
CA ALA A 40 -3.03 -1.56 -14.91
C ALA A 40 -3.78 -0.26 -14.62
N TYR A 41 -3.27 0.82 -15.20
CA TYR A 41 -3.82 2.17 -15.05
C TYR A 41 -4.29 2.67 -16.41
N VAL A 42 -5.57 3.02 -16.50
CA VAL A 42 -6.18 3.58 -17.71
C VAL A 42 -6.61 5.01 -17.44
N LYS A 43 -5.95 5.97 -18.08
CA LYS A 43 -6.27 7.40 -17.94
C LYS A 43 -7.62 7.69 -18.59
N LEU A 44 -8.57 8.20 -17.83
CA LEU A 44 -9.86 8.69 -18.35
C LEU A 44 -9.82 10.18 -18.62
N SER A 45 -9.13 10.93 -17.77
CA SER A 45 -8.95 12.38 -17.87
C SER A 45 -7.74 12.82 -17.05
N ASP A 46 -7.43 14.11 -17.04
CA ASP A 46 -6.36 14.64 -16.17
C ASP A 46 -6.68 14.51 -14.67
N ARG A 47 -7.93 14.24 -14.31
CA ARG A 47 -8.38 14.11 -12.93
C ARG A 47 -8.74 12.70 -12.53
N ALA A 48 -8.99 11.81 -13.48
CA ALA A 48 -9.53 10.48 -13.21
C ALA A 48 -8.79 9.41 -14.00
N ARG A 49 -8.57 8.26 -13.37
CA ARG A 49 -8.09 7.04 -14.02
C ARG A 49 -8.76 5.82 -13.41
N VAL A 50 -8.91 4.78 -14.19
CA VAL A 50 -9.23 3.44 -13.69
C VAL A 50 -7.94 2.75 -13.30
N PHE A 51 -7.98 2.07 -12.17
CA PHE A 51 -6.92 1.19 -11.71
C PHE A 51 -7.45 -0.24 -11.56
N LEU A 52 -6.80 -1.18 -12.22
CA LEU A 52 -7.07 -2.60 -12.15
C LEU A 52 -5.89 -3.27 -11.44
N LEU A 53 -6.20 -4.20 -10.55
CA LEU A 53 -5.22 -4.95 -9.77
C LEU A 53 -5.48 -6.43 -9.91
N ALA A 54 -4.42 -7.21 -10.03
CA ALA A 54 -4.45 -8.66 -9.88
C ALA A 54 -3.18 -9.09 -9.16
N ASP A 55 -3.31 -9.82 -8.07
CA ASP A 55 -2.17 -10.41 -7.37
C ASP A 55 -2.41 -11.87 -6.98
N ALA A 56 -1.32 -12.52 -6.64
CA ALA A 56 -1.33 -13.81 -5.98
C ALA A 56 -0.32 -13.78 -4.83
N THR A 57 -0.70 -14.25 -3.66
CA THR A 57 0.17 -14.35 -2.50
C THR A 57 0.40 -15.81 -2.15
N ARG A 58 1.62 -16.32 -2.38
CA ARG A 58 2.01 -17.66 -1.95
C ARG A 58 2.74 -17.58 -0.62
N SER A 59 2.19 -18.26 0.39
CA SER A 59 2.73 -18.32 1.74
C SER A 59 3.39 -19.65 2.04
N THR A 60 4.58 -19.62 2.65
CA THR A 60 5.33 -20.80 3.13
C THR A 60 5.64 -20.63 4.62
N PRO A 61 5.64 -21.67 5.43
CA PRO A 61 5.48 -23.09 5.10
C PRO A 61 4.02 -23.58 4.95
N GLN A 62 3.01 -22.69 5.07
CA GLN A 62 1.58 -23.08 5.03
C GLN A 62 1.20 -23.67 3.67
N ASP A 63 1.98 -23.42 2.63
CA ASP A 63 1.75 -23.84 1.24
C ASP A 63 0.38 -23.44 0.72
N THR A 64 -0.01 -22.20 1.02
CA THR A 64 -1.27 -21.60 0.56
C THR A 64 -1.00 -20.57 -0.51
N THR A 65 -1.93 -20.46 -1.44
CA THR A 65 -1.93 -19.42 -2.46
C THR A 65 -3.29 -18.73 -2.45
N ASP A 66 -3.26 -17.42 -2.18
CA ASP A 66 -4.43 -16.56 -2.22
C ASP A 66 -4.33 -15.65 -3.45
N GLY A 67 -5.46 -15.41 -4.12
CA GLY A 67 -5.55 -14.48 -5.24
C GLY A 67 -6.43 -13.31 -4.90
N GLU A 68 -6.07 -12.13 -5.41
CA GLU A 68 -6.89 -10.93 -5.31
C GLU A 68 -7.06 -10.28 -6.68
N VAL A 69 -8.24 -9.77 -6.97
CA VAL A 69 -8.49 -8.88 -8.10
C VAL A 69 -9.24 -7.66 -7.63
N GLY A 70 -8.99 -6.53 -8.31
CA GLY A 70 -9.63 -5.28 -7.95
C GLY A 70 -9.86 -4.34 -9.13
N ILE A 71 -10.91 -3.53 -9.01
CA ILE A 71 -11.21 -2.42 -9.90
C ILE A 71 -11.47 -1.16 -9.08
N HIS A 72 -10.81 -0.07 -9.44
CA HIS A 72 -10.88 1.17 -8.69
C HIS A 72 -10.96 2.37 -9.63
N LEU A 73 -11.51 3.46 -9.12
CA LEU A 73 -11.45 4.78 -9.71
C LEU A 73 -10.58 5.68 -8.82
N ASP A 74 -9.51 6.18 -9.39
CA ASP A 74 -8.69 7.23 -8.76
C ASP A 74 -9.17 8.60 -9.25
N TYR A 75 -9.32 9.55 -8.33
CA TYR A 75 -9.71 10.92 -8.62
C TYR A 75 -8.83 11.90 -7.87
N THR A 76 -8.17 12.82 -8.60
CA THR A 76 -7.35 13.86 -7.96
C THR A 76 -8.20 15.03 -7.48
N LEU A 77 -7.92 15.50 -6.26
CA LEU A 77 -8.56 16.67 -5.65
C LEU A 77 -7.80 17.97 -5.92
N GLU A 78 -6.65 17.90 -6.57
CA GLU A 78 -5.74 19.04 -6.76
C GLU A 78 -6.28 20.22 -7.57
N PRO A 79 -7.11 20.04 -8.59
CA PRO A 79 -7.67 21.19 -9.31
C PRO A 79 -8.48 22.15 -8.43
N TRP A 80 -8.90 21.66 -7.25
CA TRP A 80 -9.56 22.50 -6.24
C TRP A 80 -8.55 23.16 -5.29
N LEU A 81 -7.36 22.59 -5.16
CA LEU A 81 -6.33 23.02 -4.23
C LEU A 81 -5.19 23.79 -4.92
N ARG A 82 -4.83 23.40 -6.17
CA ARG A 82 -3.75 24.00 -6.96
C ARG A 82 -4.06 23.89 -8.45
N SER A 83 -4.16 25.01 -9.13
CA SER A 83 -4.43 25.06 -10.59
C SER A 83 -3.22 24.81 -11.49
N SER A 84 -2.01 24.73 -10.93
CA SER A 84 -0.74 24.69 -11.69
C SER A 84 -0.26 23.28 -12.08
N LEU A 85 -0.92 22.22 -11.62
CA LEU A 85 -0.49 20.84 -11.86
C LEU A 85 -1.33 20.23 -12.99
N ARG A 86 -0.98 20.53 -14.24
CA ARG A 86 -1.78 20.08 -15.38
C ARG A 86 -1.27 18.84 -16.08
N ASP A 87 0.04 18.61 -16.09
CA ASP A 87 0.61 17.56 -16.94
C ASP A 87 1.72 16.85 -16.24
N ALA A 88 1.60 15.60 -16.05
CA ALA A 88 2.68 14.66 -15.99
C ALA A 88 2.27 13.35 -15.33
N ASP A 89 3.23 12.58 -14.91
CA ASP A 89 3.09 11.32 -14.22
C ASP A 89 2.04 11.40 -13.10
N TRP A 90 0.91 10.78 -13.34
CA TRP A 90 -0.28 10.87 -12.50
C TRP A 90 0.02 10.56 -11.02
N GLU A 91 0.96 9.69 -10.74
CA GLU A 91 1.35 9.32 -9.37
C GLU A 91 2.41 10.25 -8.77
N ARG A 92 3.39 10.66 -9.58
CA ARG A 92 4.57 11.38 -9.10
C ARG A 92 4.34 12.87 -8.89
N GLU A 93 3.37 13.45 -9.60
CA GLU A 93 3.11 14.88 -9.55
C GLU A 93 1.81 15.27 -8.86
N ARG A 94 1.04 14.29 -8.38
CA ARG A 94 -0.17 14.55 -7.61
C ARG A 94 0.14 14.64 -6.13
N TYR A 95 -0.49 15.62 -5.47
CA TYR A 95 -0.34 15.84 -4.03
C TYR A 95 -1.48 15.25 -3.22
N VAL A 96 -2.69 15.18 -3.79
CA VAL A 96 -3.87 14.64 -3.12
C VAL A 96 -4.78 13.92 -4.11
N TRP A 97 -5.05 12.65 -3.86
CA TRP A 97 -6.07 11.92 -4.62
C TRP A 97 -6.83 10.95 -3.74
N MET A 98 -8.03 10.65 -4.18
CA MET A 98 -8.90 9.64 -3.60
C MET A 98 -8.97 8.43 -4.52
N ARG A 99 -9.19 7.26 -3.93
CA ARG A 99 -9.50 6.01 -4.61
C ARG A 99 -10.78 5.44 -4.01
N VAL A 100 -11.68 5.00 -4.85
CA VAL A 100 -12.82 4.18 -4.49
C VAL A 100 -12.83 2.96 -5.37
N GLY A 101 -13.13 1.78 -4.83
CA GLY A 101 -13.12 0.59 -5.63
C GLY A 101 -13.66 -0.64 -4.94
N TYR A 102 -13.58 -1.73 -5.64
CA TYR A 102 -13.97 -3.05 -5.18
C TYR A 102 -12.82 -4.01 -5.38
N ARG A 103 -12.63 -4.90 -4.40
CA ARG A 103 -11.67 -6.01 -4.45
C ARG A 103 -12.33 -7.29 -4.03
N ARG A 104 -11.86 -8.38 -4.60
CA ARG A 104 -12.21 -9.74 -4.18
C ARG A 104 -10.96 -10.56 -4.00
N GLU A 105 -10.84 -11.15 -2.83
CA GLU A 105 -9.79 -12.09 -2.44
C GLU A 105 -10.38 -13.48 -2.26
N TRP A 106 -9.67 -14.51 -2.70
CA TRP A 106 -10.08 -15.90 -2.53
C TRP A 106 -8.85 -16.81 -2.44
N ASN A 107 -9.05 -17.96 -1.82
CA ASN A 107 -8.00 -18.98 -1.78
C ASN A 107 -7.97 -19.72 -3.13
N ILE A 108 -6.80 -19.81 -3.76
CA ILE A 108 -6.55 -20.54 -5.01
C ILE A 108 -6.15 -21.99 -4.67
N GLU A 109 -5.23 -22.14 -3.70
CA GLU A 109 -4.66 -23.43 -3.33
C GLU A 109 -4.27 -23.45 -1.84
N GLY A 110 -4.37 -24.63 -1.21
CA GLY A 110 -3.91 -24.87 0.16
C GLY A 110 -5.02 -25.12 1.16
N ARG A 111 -4.67 -25.29 2.43
CA ARG A 111 -5.58 -25.65 3.51
C ARG A 111 -5.50 -24.69 4.69
N PRO A 112 -6.61 -24.50 5.41
CA PRO A 112 -8.00 -24.70 4.98
C PRO A 112 -8.38 -23.61 3.97
N ALA A 113 -9.31 -23.91 3.07
CA ALA A 113 -9.87 -22.92 2.17
C ALA A 113 -10.50 -21.81 3.03
N GLN A 114 -9.90 -20.63 3.01
CA GLN A 114 -10.52 -19.47 3.65
C GLN A 114 -11.70 -19.00 2.80
N PRO A 115 -12.79 -18.54 3.44
CA PRO A 115 -13.89 -17.98 2.68
C PRO A 115 -13.42 -16.76 1.89
N ALA A 116 -13.99 -16.59 0.69
CA ALA A 116 -13.70 -15.42 -0.11
C ALA A 116 -14.08 -14.14 0.65
N GLU A 117 -13.26 -13.12 0.46
CA GLU A 117 -13.47 -11.80 1.04
C GLU A 117 -13.81 -10.80 -0.07
N ASN A 118 -14.93 -10.09 0.09
CA ASN A 118 -15.29 -8.97 -0.76
C ASN A 118 -15.01 -7.67 -0.01
N ARG A 119 -14.43 -6.66 -0.68
CA ARG A 119 -14.08 -5.38 -0.08
C ARG A 119 -14.55 -4.22 -0.93
N ILE A 120 -15.20 -3.24 -0.29
CA ILE A 120 -15.30 -1.89 -0.84
C ILE A 120 -14.16 -1.09 -0.23
N VAL A 121 -13.40 -0.45 -1.09
CA VAL A 121 -12.18 0.28 -0.73
C VAL A 121 -12.41 1.78 -0.83
N LEU A 122 -12.04 2.50 0.21
CA LEU A 122 -11.86 3.95 0.19
C LEU A 122 -10.42 4.28 0.58
N GLU A 123 -9.77 5.15 -0.20
CA GLU A 123 -8.41 5.57 0.07
C GLU A 123 -8.24 7.06 -0.18
N LEU A 124 -7.49 7.71 0.69
CA LEU A 124 -7.00 9.08 0.51
C LEU A 124 -5.48 9.05 0.60
N THR A 125 -4.83 9.44 -0.49
CA THR A 125 -3.37 9.59 -0.52
C THR A 125 -3.01 11.05 -0.59
N THR A 126 -2.02 11.44 0.23
CA THR A 126 -1.41 12.78 0.20
C THR A 126 0.10 12.65 0.05
N ARG A 127 0.71 13.58 -0.68
CA ARG A 127 2.15 13.70 -0.85
C ARG A 127 2.60 15.09 -0.49
N SER A 128 3.71 15.21 0.21
CA SER A 128 4.32 16.47 0.62
C SER A 128 5.80 16.45 0.29
N GLU A 129 6.28 17.50 -0.34
CA GLU A 129 7.71 17.63 -0.65
C GLU A 129 8.47 18.04 0.61
N LEU A 130 9.52 17.30 0.91
CA LEU A 130 10.51 17.58 1.94
C LEU A 130 11.77 18.16 1.29
N PRO A 131 12.71 18.74 2.06
CA PRO A 131 13.99 19.20 1.53
C PRO A 131 14.72 18.10 0.73
N ARG A 132 15.50 18.51 -0.28
CA ARG A 132 16.31 17.64 -1.17
C ARG A 132 15.46 16.75 -2.07
N GLN A 133 14.25 17.18 -2.45
CA GLN A 133 13.34 16.44 -3.35
C GLN A 133 12.96 15.05 -2.82
N VAL A 134 12.89 14.92 -1.50
CA VAL A 134 12.32 13.74 -0.86
C VAL A 134 10.81 13.97 -0.71
N TRP A 135 10.01 12.95 -0.96
CA TRP A 135 8.57 13.00 -0.81
C TRP A 135 8.14 12.22 0.42
N LEU A 136 7.30 12.84 1.23
CA LEU A 136 6.55 12.16 2.29
C LEU A 136 5.19 11.78 1.71
N VAL A 137 4.88 10.49 1.76
CA VAL A 137 3.61 9.94 1.26
C VAL A 137 2.81 9.41 2.43
N ASN A 138 1.58 9.87 2.57
CA ASN A 138 0.64 9.36 3.56
C ASN A 138 -0.57 8.78 2.84
N ARG A 139 -1.09 7.65 3.37
CA ARG A 139 -2.26 6.99 2.83
C ARG A 139 -3.18 6.55 3.96
N LEU A 140 -4.40 7.07 3.96
CA LEU A 140 -5.50 6.56 4.75
C LEU A 140 -6.32 5.62 3.88
N HIS A 141 -6.63 4.44 4.40
CA HIS A 141 -7.34 3.42 3.65
C HIS A 141 -8.37 2.75 4.56
N ILE A 142 -9.57 2.54 4.03
CA ILE A 142 -10.66 1.87 4.72
C ILE A 142 -11.14 0.74 3.81
N ASP A 143 -11.11 -0.49 4.33
CA ASP A 143 -11.72 -1.65 3.72
C ASP A 143 -13.05 -1.94 4.44
N PHE A 144 -14.18 -1.86 3.75
CA PHE A 144 -15.45 -2.43 4.18
C PHE A 144 -15.49 -3.86 3.68
N ARG A 145 -15.42 -4.82 4.59
CA ARG A 145 -15.13 -6.22 4.30
C ARG A 145 -16.33 -7.10 4.59
N ASP A 146 -16.71 -7.91 3.60
CA ASP A 146 -17.65 -9.01 3.77
C ASP A 146 -16.90 -10.34 3.64
N ILE A 147 -16.89 -11.11 4.70
CA ILE A 147 -16.26 -12.43 4.77
C ILE A 147 -17.34 -13.43 5.14
N ALA A 148 -17.79 -14.23 4.17
CA ALA A 148 -18.85 -15.22 4.35
C ALA A 148 -20.15 -14.64 4.99
N GLY A 149 -20.54 -13.43 4.60
CA GLY A 149 -21.71 -12.72 5.12
C GLY A 149 -21.48 -11.98 6.44
N THR A 150 -20.27 -11.97 6.97
CA THR A 150 -19.92 -11.21 8.18
C THR A 150 -19.19 -9.95 7.82
N TRP A 151 -19.80 -8.80 8.17
CA TRP A 151 -19.24 -7.48 7.87
C TRP A 151 -18.27 -7.01 8.94
N SER A 152 -17.18 -6.38 8.50
CA SER A 152 -16.19 -5.73 9.36
C SER A 152 -15.50 -4.61 8.62
N ASN A 153 -14.83 -3.73 9.35
CA ASN A 153 -14.04 -2.66 8.77
C ASN A 153 -12.56 -2.86 9.13
N ARG A 154 -11.68 -2.53 8.18
CA ARG A 154 -10.25 -2.45 8.44
C ARG A 154 -9.80 -1.05 8.07
N TYR A 155 -9.20 -0.36 9.04
CA TYR A 155 -8.57 0.93 8.85
C TYR A 155 -7.07 0.73 8.71
N ARG A 156 -6.48 1.37 7.69
CA ARG A 156 -5.06 1.26 7.42
C ARG A 156 -4.47 2.66 7.30
N TYR A 157 -3.34 2.86 7.93
CA TYR A 157 -2.56 4.08 7.78
C TYR A 157 -1.17 3.72 7.30
N ARG A 158 -0.77 4.26 6.14
CA ARG A 158 0.56 4.10 5.58
C ARG A 158 1.27 5.44 5.59
N ILE A 159 2.51 5.43 6.04
CA ILE A 159 3.46 6.53 5.91
C ILE A 159 4.70 6.03 5.20
N GLY A 160 5.24 6.80 4.29
CA GLY A 160 6.43 6.43 3.54
C GLY A 160 7.20 7.64 3.05
N ILE A 161 8.44 7.39 2.71
CA ILE A 161 9.32 8.35 2.04
C ILE A 161 9.79 7.77 0.72
N GLU A 162 9.93 8.62 -0.28
CA GLU A 162 10.44 8.24 -1.59
C GLU A 162 11.27 9.38 -2.21
N LYS A 163 12.16 9.04 -3.12
CA LYS A 163 12.93 10.03 -3.89
C LYS A 163 13.17 9.55 -5.30
N ALA A 164 12.80 10.38 -6.29
CA ALA A 164 13.06 10.09 -7.68
C ALA A 164 14.51 10.43 -8.07
N PHE A 165 15.12 9.54 -8.85
CA PHE A 165 16.42 9.74 -9.47
C PHE A 165 16.27 9.50 -10.97
N ALA A 166 16.69 10.48 -11.76
CA ALA A 166 16.78 10.34 -13.21
C ALA A 166 18.14 9.76 -13.59
N THR A 167 18.17 8.86 -14.56
CA THR A 167 19.41 8.37 -15.17
C THR A 167 19.71 9.11 -16.47
N ALA A 168 20.95 9.00 -16.96
CA ALA A 168 21.36 9.59 -18.23
C ALA A 168 20.56 9.01 -19.43
N GLY A 169 19.98 7.84 -19.29
CA GLY A 169 19.10 7.19 -20.29
C GLY A 169 17.63 7.60 -20.22
N GLY A 170 17.27 8.55 -19.33
CA GLY A 170 15.90 8.99 -19.14
C GLY A 170 15.03 8.06 -18.27
N THR A 171 15.56 6.91 -17.85
CA THR A 171 14.87 6.00 -16.91
C THR A 171 14.89 6.61 -15.51
N ALA A 172 13.77 6.72 -14.88
CA ALA A 172 13.72 7.10 -13.47
C ALA A 172 13.66 5.84 -12.59
N PHE A 173 14.32 5.90 -11.44
CA PHE A 173 14.08 4.93 -10.37
C PHE A 173 13.76 5.68 -9.08
N VAL A 174 12.82 5.15 -8.32
CA VAL A 174 12.28 5.80 -7.14
C VAL A 174 12.36 4.81 -5.96
N PRO A 175 13.51 4.77 -5.25
CA PRO A 175 13.57 4.02 -4.00
C PRO A 175 12.62 4.61 -2.96
N TYR A 176 12.04 3.73 -2.16
CA TYR A 176 11.14 4.10 -1.09
C TYR A 176 11.30 3.22 0.15
N ALA A 177 10.86 3.75 1.29
CA ALA A 177 10.61 3.01 2.50
C ALA A 177 9.24 3.40 3.04
N ARG A 178 8.45 2.42 3.49
CA ARG A 178 7.10 2.67 4.01
C ARG A 178 6.75 1.76 5.17
N ALA A 179 5.93 2.28 6.09
CA ALA A 179 5.32 1.53 7.18
C ALA A 179 3.80 1.66 7.08
N GLU A 180 3.08 0.57 7.34
CA GLU A 180 1.62 0.54 7.31
C GLU A 180 1.09 -0.17 8.55
N PHE A 181 0.05 0.40 9.16
CA PHE A 181 -0.56 -0.05 10.40
C PHE A 181 -2.02 -0.36 10.13
N TYR A 182 -2.51 -1.49 10.69
CA TYR A 182 -3.85 -2.02 10.44
C TYR A 182 -4.62 -2.14 11.74
N TYR A 183 -5.76 -1.48 11.84
CA TYR A 183 -6.76 -1.70 12.87
C TYR A 183 -7.94 -2.44 12.28
N ASP A 184 -8.35 -3.56 12.87
CA ASP A 184 -9.43 -4.41 12.35
C ASP A 184 -10.55 -4.52 13.39
N THR A 185 -11.75 -4.08 13.03
CA THR A 185 -12.92 -4.10 13.93
C THR A 185 -13.40 -5.51 14.31
N ARG A 186 -12.96 -6.56 13.58
CA ARG A 186 -13.25 -7.95 13.99
C ARG A 186 -12.58 -8.33 15.30
N TYR A 187 -11.43 -7.70 15.57
CA TYR A 187 -10.65 -7.96 16.77
C TYR A 187 -10.69 -6.80 17.74
N ASP A 188 -11.31 -5.69 17.33
CA ASP A 188 -11.29 -4.40 18.05
C ASP A 188 -9.88 -4.00 18.48
N ALA A 189 -8.89 -4.23 17.59
CA ALA A 189 -7.47 -4.09 17.90
C ALA A 189 -6.60 -3.78 16.68
N TRP A 190 -5.38 -3.31 16.95
CA TRP A 190 -4.32 -3.29 15.97
C TRP A 190 -3.97 -4.73 15.58
N SER A 191 -4.19 -5.09 14.32
CA SER A 191 -4.10 -6.47 13.87
C SER A 191 -2.81 -6.78 13.11
N ARG A 192 -2.16 -5.73 12.52
CA ARG A 192 -1.01 -5.94 11.66
C ARG A 192 -0.15 -4.69 11.56
N GLN A 193 1.15 -4.88 11.37
CA GLN A 193 2.11 -3.87 10.95
C GLN A 193 2.88 -4.40 9.74
N LEU A 194 3.15 -3.55 8.75
CA LEU A 194 3.89 -3.91 7.55
C LEU A 194 4.96 -2.85 7.30
N TYR A 195 6.19 -3.29 7.15
CA TYR A 195 7.35 -2.45 6.81
C TYR A 195 7.86 -2.92 5.46
N GLN A 196 8.07 -2.00 4.52
CA GLN A 196 8.51 -2.33 3.17
C GLN A 196 9.59 -1.36 2.71
N VAL A 197 10.57 -1.90 1.98
CA VAL A 197 11.52 -1.12 1.19
C VAL A 197 11.54 -1.69 -0.22
N GLY A 198 11.60 -0.81 -1.20
CA GLY A 198 11.56 -1.21 -2.60
C GLY A 198 12.01 -0.09 -3.52
N VAL A 199 11.90 -0.33 -4.79
CA VAL A 199 12.23 0.64 -5.82
C VAL A 199 11.23 0.53 -6.97
N ASP A 200 10.67 1.67 -7.38
CA ASP A 200 9.85 1.78 -8.59
C ASP A 200 10.74 2.20 -9.75
N ILE A 201 10.81 1.39 -10.81
CA ILE A 201 11.75 1.55 -11.94
C ILE A 201 10.94 1.70 -13.23
N ASP A 202 11.14 2.82 -13.95
CA ASP A 202 10.57 3.02 -15.27
C ASP A 202 11.30 2.14 -16.30
N LEU A 203 10.61 1.16 -16.88
CA LEU A 203 11.11 0.37 -18.00
C LEU A 203 10.84 1.05 -19.34
N SER A 204 9.70 1.75 -19.43
CA SER A 204 9.29 2.56 -20.58
C SER A 204 8.26 3.61 -20.16
N LYS A 205 7.69 4.34 -21.10
CA LYS A 205 6.60 5.29 -20.81
C LYS A 205 5.34 4.61 -20.28
N SER A 206 5.12 3.35 -20.65
CA SER A 206 3.92 2.60 -20.28
C SER A 206 4.16 1.47 -19.28
N TRP A 207 5.42 1.17 -18.96
CA TRP A 207 5.73 0.04 -18.11
C TRP A 207 6.68 0.42 -16.98
N ARG A 208 6.35 -0.03 -15.77
CA ARG A 208 7.19 0.04 -14.58
C ARG A 208 7.26 -1.31 -13.91
N ILE A 209 8.31 -1.50 -13.13
CA ILE A 209 8.50 -2.67 -12.28
C ILE A 209 8.85 -2.19 -10.87
N GLU A 210 8.23 -2.80 -9.86
CA GLU A 210 8.46 -2.47 -8.45
C GLU A 210 8.83 -3.74 -7.68
N PRO A 211 10.12 -4.12 -7.61
CA PRO A 211 10.59 -5.12 -6.65
C PRO A 211 10.62 -4.52 -5.24
N TYR A 212 10.20 -5.31 -4.25
CA TYR A 212 10.28 -4.92 -2.85
C TYR A 212 10.51 -6.10 -1.91
N VAL A 213 11.03 -5.80 -0.74
CA VAL A 213 11.05 -6.69 0.40
C VAL A 213 10.23 -6.08 1.54
N GLY A 214 9.58 -6.92 2.32
CA GLY A 214 8.74 -6.50 3.42
C GLY A 214 8.87 -7.38 4.64
N LEU A 215 8.55 -6.80 5.78
CA LEU A 215 8.40 -7.49 7.05
C LEU A 215 7.00 -7.22 7.57
N GLN A 216 6.15 -8.24 7.60
CA GLN A 216 4.81 -8.17 8.15
C GLN A 216 4.81 -8.79 9.54
N LYS A 217 4.32 -8.04 10.51
CA LYS A 217 4.07 -8.51 11.88
C LYS A 217 2.57 -8.60 12.07
N ASN A 218 2.03 -9.82 12.13
CA ASN A 218 0.66 -10.06 12.52
C ASN A 218 0.58 -10.01 14.05
N ILE A 219 -0.46 -9.35 14.58
CA ILE A 219 -0.71 -9.19 16.01
C ILE A 219 -1.96 -9.99 16.38
N GLN A 220 -2.95 -9.96 15.51
CA GLN A 220 -4.22 -10.66 15.64
C GLN A 220 -4.58 -11.39 14.34
N PRO A 221 -5.27 -12.52 14.40
CA PRO A 221 -5.67 -13.29 15.60
C PRO A 221 -4.51 -14.07 16.24
N THR A 222 -3.50 -14.42 15.44
CA THR A 222 -2.34 -15.20 15.91
C THR A 222 -1.07 -14.39 15.60
N PRO A 223 -0.28 -14.03 16.62
CA PRO A 223 0.96 -13.31 16.41
C PRO A 223 1.94 -14.16 15.58
N ASP A 224 2.43 -13.58 14.50
CA ASP A 224 3.52 -14.16 13.71
C ASP A 224 4.27 -13.07 12.93
N THR A 225 5.36 -13.47 12.29
CA THR A 225 6.15 -12.58 11.42
C THR A 225 6.34 -13.24 10.08
N VAL A 226 6.04 -12.49 9.00
CA VAL A 226 6.14 -12.95 7.62
C VAL A 226 7.11 -12.05 6.87
N ASN A 227 8.15 -12.65 6.28
CA ASN A 227 9.02 -11.96 5.34
C ASN A 227 8.36 -11.97 3.96
N GLN A 228 8.28 -10.81 3.32
CA GLN A 228 7.67 -10.66 2.01
C GLN A 228 8.72 -10.39 0.94
N LEU A 229 8.57 -11.04 -0.22
CA LEU A 229 9.24 -10.70 -1.46
C LEU A 229 8.16 -10.44 -2.50
N GLY A 230 8.08 -9.21 -2.96
CA GLY A 230 7.07 -8.81 -3.93
C GLY A 230 7.67 -8.26 -5.21
N LEU A 231 6.90 -8.42 -6.28
CA LEU A 231 7.21 -7.89 -7.60
C LEU A 231 5.92 -7.37 -8.22
N VAL A 232 5.83 -6.04 -8.40
CA VAL A 232 4.69 -5.41 -9.07
C VAL A 232 5.09 -5.05 -10.49
N LEU A 233 4.33 -5.50 -11.46
CA LEU A 233 4.41 -5.05 -12.85
C LEU A 233 3.29 -4.05 -13.10
N LYS A 234 3.63 -2.82 -13.49
CA LYS A 234 2.66 -1.72 -13.71
C LYS A 234 2.58 -1.35 -15.17
N TYR A 235 1.35 -1.26 -15.68
CA TYR A 235 1.05 -0.81 -17.04
C TYR A 235 0.24 0.49 -17.02
N TYR A 236 0.63 1.45 -17.82
CA TYR A 236 -0.01 2.78 -17.96
C TYR A 236 -0.45 3.01 -19.41
N HIS A 237 -1.75 3.31 -19.60
CA HIS A 237 -2.38 3.57 -20.88
C HIS A 237 -3.03 4.95 -20.92
#